data_60e0a75c861fef88f94a48ed6b3356ff
#
_entry.id   60e0a75c861fef88f94a48ed6b3356ff
#
_cell.length_a   1.000
_cell.length_b   1.000
_cell.length_c   1.000
_cell.angle_alpha   90.00
_cell.angle_beta   90.00
_cell.angle_gamma   90.00
#
_symmetry.space_group_name_H-M   'P 1'
#
loop_
_entity.id
_entity.type
_entity.pdbx_description
1 polymer ?
#
loop_
_entity_poly.entity_id
_entity_poly.type
_entity_poly.pdbx_seq_one_letter_code
_entity_poly.pdbx_strand_id
1 'polypeptide(L)'
;YCDLFAMRDRLCARNSCFIMRATESIQHIFSELYHAPENLRAGYFKLKVMELFLFLGSPEITARGEERPYVDRTQVEQIKSVRQYLVEHLDRRITLQELSQTFSFPLTSMKKCFKEVYGTTINAYLQSYRIHTAAGFLRETKLDVTEIAGKVGYQNASKFSEVFRQYTGHTPTEYRKTFCLIGADSVLREW
;
A
#
# COMPACT_ATOMS: atom_id res chain seq x y z
N TYR A 1 25.41 3.25 -22.35
CA TYR A 1 26.07 2.69 -21.16
C TYR A 1 25.76 3.60 -19.99
N CYS A 2 25.18 3.04 -18.92
CA CYS A 2 24.81 3.80 -17.72
C CYS A 2 25.98 3.75 -16.74
N ASP A 3 26.58 4.91 -16.44
CA ASP A 3 27.61 5.00 -15.41
C ASP A 3 26.92 4.99 -14.02
N LEU A 4 26.97 3.83 -13.36
CA LEU A 4 26.35 3.61 -12.06
C LEU A 4 26.97 4.47 -10.94
N PHE A 5 28.25 4.77 -11.04
CA PHE A 5 28.93 5.60 -10.05
C PHE A 5 28.51 7.06 -10.18
N ALA A 6 28.53 7.60 -11.40
CA ALA A 6 28.03 8.93 -11.66
C ALA A 6 26.53 9.09 -11.33
N MET A 7 25.73 8.07 -11.60
CA MET A 7 24.30 8.04 -11.24
C MET A 7 24.13 8.05 -9.71
N ARG A 8 24.87 7.20 -8.98
CA ARG A 8 24.86 7.19 -7.51
C ARG A 8 25.22 8.55 -6.95
N ASP A 9 26.31 9.13 -7.40
CA ASP A 9 26.82 10.40 -6.90
C ASP A 9 25.84 11.55 -7.19
N ARG A 10 25.15 11.49 -8.31
CA ARG A 10 24.08 12.44 -8.66
C ARG A 10 22.83 12.29 -7.80
N LEU A 11 22.35 11.06 -7.60
CA LEU A 11 21.12 10.79 -6.87
C LEU A 11 21.30 10.87 -5.35
N CYS A 12 22.47 10.51 -4.84
CA CYS A 12 22.79 10.48 -3.42
C CYS A 12 23.73 11.63 -2.99
N ALA A 13 23.88 12.68 -3.79
CA ALA A 13 24.83 13.78 -3.56
C ALA A 13 24.70 14.47 -2.19
N ARG A 14 23.51 14.46 -1.59
CA ARG A 14 23.23 15.09 -0.29
C ARG A 14 22.95 14.09 0.84
N ASN A 15 22.67 12.82 0.52
CA ASN A 15 22.25 11.81 1.48
C ASN A 15 22.79 10.43 1.10
N SER A 16 22.91 9.54 2.08
CA SER A 16 23.34 8.15 1.86
C SER A 16 22.33 7.28 1.09
N CYS A 17 21.13 7.77 0.83
CA CYS A 17 20.12 7.07 0.02
C CYS A 17 19.26 8.07 -0.75
N PHE A 18 18.73 7.61 -1.89
CA PHE A 18 17.78 8.33 -2.72
C PHE A 18 16.40 7.75 -2.52
N ILE A 19 15.41 8.59 -2.16
CA ILE A 19 14.02 8.20 -1.96
C ILE A 19 13.17 9.00 -2.94
N MET A 20 12.41 8.30 -3.77
CA MET A 20 11.44 8.94 -4.67
C MET A 20 10.06 8.30 -4.55
N ARG A 21 9.02 9.04 -4.92
CA ARG A 21 7.68 8.45 -5.05
C ARG A 21 7.63 7.51 -6.24
N ALA A 22 6.86 6.43 -6.10
CA ALA A 22 6.43 5.67 -7.24
C ALA A 22 5.62 6.59 -8.17
N THR A 23 6.22 6.97 -9.30
CA THR A 23 5.52 7.62 -10.40
C THR A 23 4.80 6.55 -11.22
N GLU A 24 3.85 6.95 -12.07
CA GLU A 24 3.19 6.01 -13.00
C GLU A 24 4.22 5.20 -13.81
N SER A 25 5.30 5.84 -14.25
CA SER A 25 6.40 5.16 -14.97
C SER A 25 7.07 4.07 -14.15
N ILE A 26 7.35 4.31 -12.86
CA ILE A 26 7.92 3.28 -11.97
C ILE A 26 6.90 2.18 -11.67
N GLN A 27 5.64 2.55 -11.42
CA GLN A 27 4.57 1.57 -11.20
C GLN A 27 4.40 0.66 -12.41
N HIS A 28 4.47 1.22 -13.63
CA HIS A 28 4.43 0.45 -14.87
C HIS A 28 5.59 -0.55 -14.97
N ILE A 29 6.82 -0.12 -14.69
CA ILE A 29 8.01 -1.00 -14.71
C ILE A 29 7.79 -2.22 -13.81
N PHE A 30 7.27 -2.04 -12.59
CA PHE A 30 7.08 -3.14 -11.65
C PHE A 30 5.81 -3.94 -11.88
N SER A 31 4.70 -3.33 -12.32
CA SER A 31 3.45 -4.04 -12.55
C SER A 31 3.60 -5.11 -13.63
N GLU A 32 4.29 -4.82 -14.72
CA GLU A 32 4.54 -5.79 -15.79
C GLU A 32 5.40 -6.98 -15.32
N LEU A 33 6.32 -6.76 -14.38
CA LEU A 33 7.13 -7.84 -13.82
C LEU A 33 6.27 -8.88 -13.07
N TYR A 34 5.24 -8.43 -12.36
CA TYR A 34 4.33 -9.32 -11.64
C TYR A 34 3.40 -10.10 -12.56
N HIS A 35 3.08 -9.56 -13.73
CA HIS A 35 2.20 -10.20 -14.72
C HIS A 35 2.95 -11.07 -15.75
N ALA A 36 4.28 -11.09 -15.70
CA ALA A 36 5.09 -11.86 -16.63
C ALA A 36 4.87 -13.38 -16.47
N PRO A 37 4.68 -14.13 -17.57
CA PRO A 37 4.63 -15.60 -17.54
C PRO A 37 5.85 -16.18 -16.84
N GLU A 38 5.66 -17.26 -16.08
CA GLU A 38 6.69 -17.83 -15.21
C GLU A 38 7.97 -18.23 -15.97
N ASN A 39 7.80 -18.81 -17.16
CA ASN A 39 8.90 -19.19 -18.05
C ASN A 39 9.70 -18.01 -18.62
N LEU A 40 9.14 -16.81 -18.66
CA LEU A 40 9.78 -15.59 -19.18
C LEU A 40 10.19 -14.62 -18.08
N ARG A 41 9.81 -14.88 -16.83
CA ARG A 41 10.00 -13.95 -15.67
C ARG A 41 11.46 -13.54 -15.50
N ALA A 42 12.40 -14.46 -15.65
CA ALA A 42 13.84 -14.17 -15.53
C ALA A 42 14.35 -13.21 -16.63
N GLY A 43 13.83 -13.33 -17.86
CA GLY A 43 14.11 -12.41 -18.97
C GLY A 43 13.48 -11.04 -18.74
N TYR A 44 12.22 -11.01 -18.34
CA TYR A 44 11.51 -9.78 -17.99
C TYR A 44 12.22 -9.02 -16.84
N PHE A 45 12.65 -9.74 -15.81
CA PHE A 45 13.39 -9.12 -14.70
C PHE A 45 14.64 -8.38 -15.17
N LYS A 46 15.44 -8.99 -16.05
CA LYS A 46 16.64 -8.34 -16.61
C LYS A 46 16.30 -7.09 -17.41
N LEU A 47 15.26 -7.16 -18.26
CA LEU A 47 14.81 -6.00 -19.04
C LEU A 47 14.30 -4.87 -18.14
N LYS A 48 13.52 -5.20 -17.13
CA LYS A 48 12.96 -4.20 -16.19
C LYS A 48 14.03 -3.58 -15.29
N VAL A 49 15.07 -4.30 -14.94
CA VAL A 49 16.24 -3.73 -14.25
C VAL A 49 16.96 -2.74 -15.17
N MET A 50 17.15 -3.06 -16.43
CA MET A 50 17.75 -2.12 -17.39
C MET A 50 16.88 -0.89 -17.61
N GLU A 51 15.58 -1.04 -17.76
CA GLU A 51 14.60 0.04 -17.88
C GLU A 51 14.63 0.95 -16.64
N LEU A 52 14.69 0.38 -15.43
CA LEU A 52 14.84 1.12 -14.18
C LEU A 52 16.14 1.95 -14.15
N PHE A 53 17.25 1.39 -14.61
CA PHE A 53 18.52 2.15 -14.68
C PHE A 53 18.46 3.29 -15.71
N LEU A 54 17.84 3.09 -16.86
CA LEU A 54 17.62 4.15 -17.84
C LEU A 54 16.72 5.25 -17.27
N PHE A 55 15.64 4.86 -16.59
CA PHE A 55 14.74 5.79 -15.92
C PHE A 55 15.46 6.61 -14.85
N LEU A 56 16.23 5.97 -13.96
CA LEU A 56 17.03 6.65 -12.93
C LEU A 56 18.18 7.48 -13.53
N GLY A 57 18.63 7.13 -14.71
CA GLY A 57 19.62 7.87 -15.50
C GLY A 57 19.09 9.17 -16.10
N SER A 58 17.77 9.32 -16.23
CA SER A 58 17.17 10.52 -16.84
C SER A 58 17.46 11.80 -16.04
N PRO A 59 17.83 12.91 -16.71
CA PRO A 59 18.06 14.21 -16.06
C PRO A 59 16.81 14.76 -15.34
N GLU A 60 15.64 14.39 -15.81
CA GLU A 60 14.36 14.86 -15.26
C GLU A 60 14.13 14.40 -13.80
N ILE A 61 14.75 13.30 -13.39
CA ILE A 61 14.61 12.77 -12.03
C ILE A 61 15.33 13.65 -11.02
N THR A 62 16.46 14.23 -11.39
CA THR A 62 17.20 15.16 -10.53
C THR A 62 16.52 16.52 -10.38
N ALA A 63 15.81 16.96 -11.42
CA ALA A 63 15.07 18.23 -11.40
C ALA A 63 13.76 18.15 -10.59
N ARG A 64 13.15 16.96 -10.50
CA ARG A 64 11.93 16.72 -9.73
C ARG A 64 12.17 16.25 -8.29
N GLY A 65 13.41 16.24 -7.85
CA GLY A 65 13.77 16.05 -6.45
C GLY A 65 13.23 17.22 -5.62
N GLU A 66 11.90 17.26 -5.43
CA GLU A 66 11.33 18.09 -4.37
C GLU A 66 12.07 17.74 -3.09
N GLU A 67 12.68 18.73 -2.47
CA GLU A 67 13.23 18.63 -1.14
C GLU A 67 12.14 18.11 -0.20
N ARG A 68 12.07 16.79 -0.06
CA ARG A 68 11.24 16.24 0.97
C ARG A 68 11.97 16.38 2.27
N PRO A 69 11.28 16.86 3.31
CA PRO A 69 11.82 16.77 4.63
C PRO A 69 12.24 15.31 4.85
N TYR A 70 13.51 15.13 5.17
CA TYR A 70 14.09 13.86 5.59
C TYR A 70 13.22 13.30 6.71
N VAL A 71 12.44 12.26 6.41
CA VAL A 71 11.75 11.53 7.46
C VAL A 71 12.84 10.73 8.16
N ASP A 72 13.15 11.08 9.38
CA ASP A 72 14.17 10.40 10.20
C ASP A 72 13.87 8.90 10.20
N ARG A 73 14.91 8.08 10.04
CA ARG A 73 14.82 6.63 10.08
C ARG A 73 14.02 6.14 11.29
N THR A 74 14.22 6.78 12.43
CA THR A 74 13.48 6.52 13.67
C THR A 74 11.98 6.75 13.49
N GLN A 75 11.59 7.84 12.83
CA GLN A 75 10.18 8.13 12.54
C GLN A 75 9.58 7.13 11.55
N VAL A 76 10.34 6.67 10.56
CA VAL A 76 9.89 5.62 9.63
C VAL A 76 9.61 4.32 10.37
N GLU A 77 10.50 3.90 11.28
CA GLU A 77 10.28 2.69 12.08
C GLU A 77 9.08 2.85 13.05
N GLN A 78 8.91 4.02 13.65
CA GLN A 78 7.70 4.31 14.45
C GLN A 78 6.43 4.23 13.61
N ILE A 79 6.42 4.75 12.38
CA ILE A 79 5.27 4.68 11.48
C ILE A 79 4.98 3.25 11.03
N LYS A 80 6.00 2.42 10.82
CA LYS A 80 5.81 0.98 10.57
C LYS A 80 5.15 0.29 11.75
N SER A 81 5.56 0.62 12.98
CA SER A 81 4.95 0.08 14.20
C SER A 81 3.50 0.55 14.36
N VAL A 82 3.19 1.81 14.05
CA VAL A 82 1.81 2.31 13.99
C VAL A 82 0.97 1.51 13.00
N ARG A 83 1.47 1.28 11.79
CA ARG A 83 0.78 0.45 10.79
C ARG A 83 0.55 -0.96 11.30
N GLN A 84 1.56 -1.59 11.89
CA GLN A 84 1.44 -2.95 12.42
C GLN A 84 0.33 -3.03 13.48
N TYR A 85 0.31 -2.09 14.41
CA TYR A 85 -0.73 -1.99 15.43
C TYR A 85 -2.14 -1.83 14.84
N LEU A 86 -2.30 -1.01 13.80
CA LEU A 86 -3.58 -0.85 13.11
C LEU A 86 -4.07 -2.16 12.49
N VAL A 87 -3.17 -2.94 11.90
CA VAL A 87 -3.47 -4.23 11.25
C VAL A 87 -3.84 -5.30 12.28
N GLU A 88 -3.19 -5.31 13.44
CA GLU A 88 -3.45 -6.25 14.52
C GLU A 88 -4.76 -6.00 15.29
N HIS A 89 -5.29 -4.77 15.20
CA HIS A 89 -6.48 -4.34 15.95
C HIS A 89 -7.59 -3.85 15.01
N LEU A 90 -7.86 -4.59 13.94
CA LEU A 90 -8.90 -4.22 12.95
C LEU A 90 -10.31 -4.24 13.52
N ASP A 91 -10.55 -5.13 14.48
CA ASP A 91 -11.83 -5.44 15.10
C ASP A 91 -12.39 -4.32 15.99
N ARG A 92 -11.56 -3.36 16.36
CA ARG A 92 -11.96 -2.26 17.25
C ARG A 92 -11.75 -0.88 16.65
N ARG A 93 -12.43 0.10 17.22
CA ARG A 93 -12.22 1.51 16.89
C ARG A 93 -10.93 2.01 17.53
N ILE A 94 -9.99 2.44 16.69
CA ILE A 94 -8.73 3.07 17.10
C ILE A 94 -8.83 4.57 16.82
N THR A 95 -8.53 5.41 17.79
CA THR A 95 -8.47 6.85 17.61
C THR A 95 -7.05 7.31 17.31
N LEU A 96 -6.94 8.42 16.58
CA LEU A 96 -5.62 9.01 16.30
C LEU A 96 -4.91 9.52 17.55
N GLN A 97 -5.68 9.91 18.58
CA GLN A 97 -5.13 10.30 19.88
C GLN A 97 -4.55 9.10 20.62
N GLU A 98 -5.26 7.97 20.62
CA GLU A 98 -4.75 6.72 21.18
C GLU A 98 -3.41 6.33 20.54
N LEU A 99 -3.32 6.36 19.20
CA LEU A 99 -2.06 6.09 18.51
C LEU A 99 -0.94 7.03 18.91
N SER A 100 -1.25 8.33 18.99
CA SER A 100 -0.27 9.36 19.40
C SER A 100 0.27 9.10 20.79
N GLN A 101 -0.59 8.69 21.74
CA GLN A 101 -0.20 8.36 23.11
C GLN A 101 0.57 7.04 23.18
N THR A 102 0.07 5.97 22.52
CA THR A 102 0.70 4.64 22.55
C THR A 102 2.12 4.66 21.99
N PHE A 103 2.36 5.42 20.92
CA PHE A 103 3.66 5.49 20.27
C PHE A 103 4.49 6.70 20.71
N SER A 104 4.01 7.51 21.67
CA SER A 104 4.66 8.76 22.09
C SER A 104 5.07 9.64 20.90
N PHE A 105 4.20 9.69 19.87
CA PHE A 105 4.47 10.36 18.61
C PHE A 105 3.46 11.51 18.40
N PRO A 106 3.90 12.78 18.30
CA PRO A 106 3.00 13.91 18.15
C PRO A 106 2.07 13.73 16.96
N LEU A 107 0.77 13.93 17.16
CA LEU A 107 -0.29 13.63 16.20
C LEU A 107 -0.07 14.27 14.82
N THR A 108 0.39 15.52 14.80
CA THR A 108 0.64 16.24 13.54
C THR A 108 1.79 15.61 12.76
N SER A 109 2.89 15.29 13.43
CA SER A 109 4.07 14.64 12.84
C SER A 109 3.72 13.22 12.37
N MET A 110 2.98 12.46 13.18
CA MET A 110 2.54 11.11 12.84
C MET A 110 1.68 11.10 11.56
N LYS A 111 0.68 11.99 11.44
CA LYS A 111 -0.15 12.11 10.24
C LYS A 111 0.68 12.46 9.00
N LYS A 112 1.61 13.40 9.13
CA LYS A 112 2.50 13.83 8.06
C LYS A 112 3.40 12.69 7.61
N CYS A 113 4.14 12.08 8.55
CA CYS A 113 5.05 10.97 8.25
C CYS A 113 4.31 9.76 7.67
N PHE A 114 3.13 9.41 8.20
CA PHE A 114 2.34 8.30 7.67
C PHE A 114 1.95 8.54 6.21
N LYS A 115 1.50 9.77 5.88
CA LYS A 115 1.17 10.14 4.50
C LYS A 115 2.40 10.14 3.59
N GLU A 116 3.56 10.54 4.11
CA GLU A 116 4.82 10.52 3.37
C GLU A 116 5.31 9.08 3.09
N VAL A 117 5.18 8.18 4.06
CA VAL A 117 5.63 6.78 3.94
C VAL A 117 4.66 5.93 3.10
N TYR A 118 3.34 6.05 3.35
CA TYR A 118 2.33 5.18 2.73
C TYR A 118 1.48 5.85 1.65
N GLY A 119 1.72 7.13 1.35
CA GLY A 119 1.01 7.87 0.30
C GLY A 119 -0.44 8.27 0.64
N THR A 120 -0.98 7.81 1.78
CA THR A 120 -2.37 7.99 2.18
C THR A 120 -2.51 8.35 3.64
N THR A 121 -3.70 8.79 4.08
CA THR A 121 -3.94 9.09 5.50
C THR A 121 -4.14 7.80 6.31
N ILE A 122 -3.86 7.86 7.62
CA ILE A 122 -4.05 6.72 8.54
C ILE A 122 -5.47 6.14 8.44
N ASN A 123 -6.49 7.00 8.43
CA ASN A 123 -7.88 6.56 8.37
C ASN A 123 -8.22 5.89 7.04
N ALA A 124 -7.78 6.46 5.92
CA ALA A 124 -8.03 5.88 4.60
C ALA A 124 -7.28 4.54 4.43
N TYR A 125 -6.04 4.46 4.94
CA TYR A 125 -5.29 3.21 4.98
C TYR A 125 -6.03 2.12 5.77
N LEU A 126 -6.45 2.44 7.01
CA LEU A 126 -7.18 1.49 7.86
C LEU A 126 -8.49 1.04 7.22
N GLN A 127 -9.23 1.98 6.63
CA GLN A 127 -10.48 1.67 5.94
C GLN A 127 -10.27 0.74 4.74
N SER A 128 -9.31 1.05 3.88
CA SER A 128 -8.95 0.20 2.74
C SER A 128 -8.53 -1.21 3.21
N TYR A 129 -7.69 -1.30 4.23
CA TYR A 129 -7.23 -2.57 4.77
C TYR A 129 -8.37 -3.41 5.35
N ARG A 130 -9.33 -2.79 6.08
CA ARG A 130 -10.53 -3.45 6.59
C ARG A 130 -11.39 -4.04 5.47
N ILE A 131 -11.61 -3.27 4.40
CA ILE A 131 -12.39 -3.73 3.25
C ILE A 131 -11.69 -4.88 2.54
N HIS A 132 -10.38 -4.80 2.38
CA HIS A 132 -9.58 -5.87 1.77
C HIS A 132 -9.65 -7.17 2.58
N THR A 133 -9.51 -7.08 3.89
CA THR A 133 -9.64 -8.22 4.82
C THR A 133 -11.06 -8.81 4.76
N ALA A 134 -12.09 -7.95 4.73
CA ALA A 134 -13.47 -8.39 4.60
C ALA A 134 -13.74 -9.12 3.29
N ALA A 135 -13.16 -8.65 2.19
CA ALA A 135 -13.23 -9.31 0.88
C ALA A 135 -12.62 -10.73 0.93
N GLY A 136 -11.50 -10.90 1.66
CA GLY A 136 -10.92 -12.22 1.95
C GLY A 136 -11.91 -13.13 2.70
N PHE A 137 -12.49 -12.66 3.81
CA PHE A 137 -13.49 -13.43 4.56
C PHE A 137 -14.71 -13.81 3.72
N LEU A 138 -15.19 -12.92 2.86
CA LEU A 138 -16.33 -13.20 1.99
C LEU A 138 -16.05 -14.31 0.98
N ARG A 139 -14.81 -14.46 0.52
CA ARG A 139 -14.40 -15.52 -0.42
C ARG A 139 -14.11 -16.85 0.26
N GLU A 140 -13.46 -16.79 1.43
CA GLU A 140 -12.84 -17.96 2.06
C GLU A 140 -13.69 -18.57 3.16
N THR A 141 -14.72 -17.85 3.65
CA THR A 141 -15.53 -18.30 4.78
C THR A 141 -17.04 -18.23 4.51
N LYS A 142 -17.81 -18.96 5.31
CA LYS A 142 -19.28 -18.92 5.31
C LYS A 142 -19.85 -17.95 6.35
N LEU A 143 -18.99 -17.13 7.01
CA LEU A 143 -19.43 -16.14 8.00
C LEU A 143 -20.48 -15.20 7.39
N ASP A 144 -21.45 -14.79 8.17
CA ASP A 144 -22.43 -13.82 7.68
C ASP A 144 -21.83 -12.41 7.54
N VAL A 145 -22.53 -11.51 6.84
CA VAL A 145 -22.04 -10.15 6.58
C VAL A 145 -21.90 -9.35 7.87
N THR A 146 -22.73 -9.61 8.86
CA THR A 146 -22.71 -8.93 10.17
C THR A 146 -21.51 -9.37 10.99
N GLU A 147 -21.23 -10.68 11.00
CA GLU A 147 -20.04 -11.24 11.65
C GLU A 147 -18.75 -10.69 11.02
N ILE A 148 -18.69 -10.63 9.68
CA ILE A 148 -17.54 -10.07 8.96
C ILE A 148 -17.37 -8.58 9.29
N ALA A 149 -18.48 -7.81 9.28
CA ALA A 149 -18.44 -6.40 9.66
C ALA A 149 -17.85 -6.20 11.06
N GLY A 150 -18.29 -7.01 12.04
CA GLY A 150 -17.75 -6.99 13.40
C GLY A 150 -16.26 -7.30 13.45
N LYS A 151 -15.81 -8.36 12.77
CA LYS A 151 -14.38 -8.77 12.72
C LYS A 151 -13.46 -7.72 12.11
N VAL A 152 -13.98 -6.88 11.22
CA VAL A 152 -13.21 -5.78 10.62
C VAL A 152 -13.53 -4.41 11.25
N GLY A 153 -14.13 -4.40 12.44
CA GLY A 153 -14.29 -3.22 13.28
C GLY A 153 -15.44 -2.28 12.89
N TYR A 154 -16.46 -2.78 12.18
CA TYR A 154 -17.69 -2.05 11.93
C TYR A 154 -18.78 -2.51 12.89
N GLN A 155 -19.28 -1.59 13.72
CA GLN A 155 -20.41 -1.86 14.61
C GLN A 155 -21.78 -1.91 13.89
N ASN A 156 -21.84 -1.34 12.67
CA ASN A 156 -23.06 -1.26 11.87
C ASN A 156 -22.82 -1.91 10.49
N ALA A 157 -23.52 -3.03 10.26
CA ALA A 157 -23.41 -3.80 9.03
C ALA A 157 -23.91 -3.02 7.78
N SER A 158 -24.89 -2.10 7.95
CA SER A 158 -25.35 -1.25 6.84
C SER A 158 -24.26 -0.27 6.42
N LYS A 159 -23.58 0.37 7.40
CA LYS A 159 -22.47 1.26 7.10
C LYS A 159 -21.27 0.51 6.49
N PHE A 160 -20.99 -0.68 6.99
CA PHE A 160 -20.01 -1.57 6.37
C PHE A 160 -20.35 -1.85 4.90
N SER A 161 -21.59 -2.26 4.62
CA SER A 161 -22.04 -2.60 3.26
C SER A 161 -21.95 -1.41 2.30
N GLU A 162 -22.27 -0.20 2.76
CA GLU A 162 -22.12 1.04 2.00
C GLU A 162 -20.66 1.29 1.63
N VAL A 163 -19.76 1.25 2.63
CA VAL A 163 -18.33 1.49 2.43
C VAL A 163 -17.73 0.39 1.56
N PHE A 164 -18.08 -0.87 1.80
CA PHE A 164 -17.61 -1.99 1.00
C PHE A 164 -17.98 -1.81 -0.48
N ARG A 165 -19.22 -1.40 -0.76
CA ARG A 165 -19.66 -1.11 -2.13
C ARG A 165 -18.90 0.07 -2.76
N GLN A 166 -18.59 1.11 -1.98
CA GLN A 166 -17.79 2.25 -2.49
C GLN A 166 -16.39 1.82 -2.95
N TYR A 167 -15.77 0.85 -2.25
CA TYR A 167 -14.43 0.37 -2.57
C TYR A 167 -14.40 -0.71 -3.66
N THR A 168 -15.40 -1.60 -3.69
CA THR A 168 -15.37 -2.81 -4.54
C THR A 168 -16.36 -2.76 -5.72
N GLY A 169 -17.24 -1.77 -5.76
CA GLY A 169 -18.33 -1.67 -6.73
C GLY A 169 -19.53 -2.58 -6.44
N HIS A 170 -19.40 -3.54 -5.50
CA HIS A 170 -20.42 -4.55 -5.18
C HIS A 170 -20.79 -4.51 -3.71
N THR A 171 -22.03 -4.86 -3.39
CA THR A 171 -22.39 -5.14 -1.99
C THR A 171 -21.68 -6.42 -1.51
N PRO A 172 -21.46 -6.61 -0.18
CA PRO A 172 -20.84 -7.83 0.34
C PRO A 172 -21.51 -9.12 -0.14
N THR A 173 -22.83 -9.12 -0.24
CA THR A 173 -23.60 -10.29 -0.69
C THR A 173 -23.42 -10.56 -2.18
N GLU A 174 -23.44 -9.53 -3.01
CA GLU A 174 -23.13 -9.65 -4.45
C GLU A 174 -21.70 -10.11 -4.67
N TYR A 175 -20.74 -9.50 -3.95
CA TYR A 175 -19.33 -9.87 -4.02
C TYR A 175 -19.14 -11.36 -3.70
N ARG A 176 -19.75 -11.88 -2.63
CA ARG A 176 -19.70 -13.30 -2.30
C ARG A 176 -20.25 -14.17 -3.43
N LYS A 177 -21.42 -13.83 -3.99
CA LYS A 177 -22.02 -14.61 -5.08
C LYS A 177 -21.13 -14.64 -6.32
N THR A 178 -20.56 -13.51 -6.69
CA THR A 178 -19.74 -13.39 -7.90
C THR A 178 -18.40 -14.12 -7.74
N PHE A 179 -17.74 -13.99 -6.60
CA PHE A 179 -16.38 -14.47 -6.42
C PHE A 179 -16.26 -15.83 -5.74
N CYS A 180 -17.32 -16.35 -5.10
CA CYS A 180 -17.39 -17.76 -4.65
C CYS A 180 -17.67 -18.73 -5.81
N LEU A 181 -18.30 -18.27 -6.91
CA LEU A 181 -18.59 -19.07 -8.09
C LEU A 181 -17.41 -19.18 -9.06
N ILE A 182 -16.45 -18.28 -8.95
CA ILE A 182 -15.19 -18.32 -9.71
C ILE A 182 -14.18 -19.04 -8.82
N GLY A 183 -14.03 -20.34 -9.04
CA GLY A 183 -13.08 -21.19 -8.27
C GLY A 183 -11.70 -20.55 -8.13
N ALA A 184 -10.98 -20.89 -7.09
CA ALA A 184 -9.79 -20.25 -6.52
C ALA A 184 -8.64 -19.86 -7.46
N ASP A 185 -8.72 -20.11 -8.76
CA ASP A 185 -7.58 -19.99 -9.70
C ASP A 185 -7.53 -18.72 -10.55
N SER A 186 -8.50 -17.80 -10.46
CA SER A 186 -8.53 -16.68 -11.42
C SER A 186 -8.54 -15.25 -10.86
N VAL A 187 -8.57 -15.03 -9.56
CA VAL A 187 -8.81 -13.69 -8.96
C VAL A 187 -7.56 -13.01 -8.38
N LEU A 188 -6.37 -13.52 -8.61
CA LEU A 188 -5.12 -12.82 -8.25
C LEU A 188 -4.66 -11.76 -9.30
N ARG A 189 -5.54 -11.33 -10.20
CA ARG A 189 -5.12 -10.55 -11.38
C ARG A 189 -5.46 -9.07 -11.41
N GLU A 190 -6.12 -8.52 -10.41
CA GLU A 190 -6.46 -7.07 -10.50
C GLU A 190 -6.35 -6.40 -9.13
N TRP A 191 -5.11 -6.00 -8.75
CA TRP A 191 -4.85 -4.85 -7.83
C TRP A 191 -3.37 -4.54 -7.80
#